data_f079fdfc50c9fd53b001ea4a2e5f914c
#
_entry.id   f079fdfc50c9fd53b001ea4a2e5f914c
#
_cell.length_a   1.000
_cell.length_b   1.000
_cell.length_c   1.000
_cell.angle_alpha   90.00
_cell.angle_beta   90.00
_cell.angle_gamma   90.00
#
_symmetry.space_group_name_H-M   'P 1'
#
loop_
_entity.id
_entity.type
_entity.pdbx_description
1 polymer ?
#
loop_
_entity_poly.entity_id
_entity_poly.type
_entity_poly.pdbx_seq_one_letter_code
_entity_poly.pdbx_strand_id
1 'polypeptide(L)'
;MELRTANVTRYIMPLREGGSLPALAEADDGFKYVVKFRGAGHGVKALIAELLGGEIARLLGFRVPEIVFLNLDEAFGKSEGDEEIRDLLEASRGLNMGLHFLSGALTFDPIVNVIESKLASQIVWLDALLTNVDRSTKNTNMLIWHKELWMIDHGASFFFHHSWINWKKHAVSPFIQIKDHAVLNKADKLEEVDTEFKQILTPNKIAEIVQLIPDDWLLWNDIKDTPQQIRDVYSQFLTERIAHTEIFIKEAQHEKETSV
;
A
#
# COMPACT_ATOMS: atom_id res chain seq x y z
N MET A 1 13.01 -9.83 8.75
CA MET A 1 12.75 -8.38 8.60
C MET A 1 11.95 -7.95 9.82
N GLU A 2 12.25 -6.80 10.41
CA GLU A 2 11.54 -6.28 11.59
C GLU A 2 11.31 -4.78 11.38
N LEU A 3 10.11 -4.30 11.70
CA LEU A 3 9.76 -2.88 11.61
C LEU A 3 9.90 -2.24 12.98
N ARG A 4 10.38 -1.00 13.02
CA ARG A 4 10.44 -0.21 14.25
C ARG A 4 9.04 0.12 14.76
N THR A 5 8.94 0.23 16.09
CA THR A 5 7.75 0.79 16.74
C THR A 5 8.13 2.09 17.44
N ALA A 6 7.32 3.12 17.29
CA ALA A 6 7.44 4.39 18.01
C ALA A 6 6.09 4.79 18.62
N ASN A 7 6.11 5.72 19.58
CA ASN A 7 4.88 6.22 20.20
C ASN A 7 4.58 7.61 19.66
N VAL A 8 3.34 7.86 19.27
CA VAL A 8 2.91 9.19 18.85
C VAL A 8 2.89 10.12 20.06
N THR A 9 3.61 11.24 19.95
CA THR A 9 3.72 12.24 21.02
C THR A 9 2.92 13.49 20.75
N ARG A 10 2.74 13.84 19.47
CA ARG A 10 2.01 15.04 19.06
C ARG A 10 1.29 14.87 17.74
N TYR A 11 0.00 15.16 17.72
CA TYR A 11 -0.77 15.39 16.50
C TYR A 11 -0.44 16.78 15.96
N ILE A 12 -0.10 16.90 14.68
CA ILE A 12 0.26 18.20 14.07
C ILE A 12 -0.92 18.73 13.27
N MET A 13 -1.41 17.98 12.30
CA MET A 13 -2.52 18.39 11.45
C MET A 13 -3.10 17.22 10.65
N PRO A 14 -4.39 17.25 10.29
CA PRO A 14 -4.94 16.30 9.33
C PRO A 14 -4.39 16.58 7.93
N LEU A 15 -4.17 15.51 7.16
CA LEU A 15 -3.91 15.58 5.73
C LEU A 15 -5.23 15.26 5.03
N ARG A 16 -5.91 16.31 4.54
CA ARG A 16 -7.28 16.19 4.00
C ARG A 16 -7.34 15.60 2.58
N GLU A 17 -6.29 14.99 2.12
CA GLU A 17 -6.23 14.31 0.82
C GLU A 17 -6.54 12.83 1.02
N GLY A 18 -7.68 12.38 0.50
CA GLY A 18 -8.14 10.99 0.55
C GLY A 18 -9.16 10.67 1.65
N GLY A 19 -9.98 9.63 1.43
CA GLY A 19 -11.09 9.23 2.31
C GLY A 19 -10.71 8.58 3.63
N SER A 20 -9.41 8.43 3.94
CA SER A 20 -8.91 7.79 5.17
C SER A 20 -8.43 8.77 6.25
N LEU A 21 -8.52 10.11 6.00
CA LEU A 21 -8.08 11.18 6.91
C LEU A 21 -6.72 10.88 7.58
N PRO A 22 -5.63 10.68 6.83
CA PRO A 22 -4.32 10.52 7.43
C PRO A 22 -3.89 11.82 8.13
N ALA A 23 -2.94 11.73 9.06
CA ALA A 23 -2.45 12.91 9.75
C ALA A 23 -0.94 12.98 9.77
N LEU A 24 -0.41 14.20 9.84
CA LEU A 24 0.98 14.42 10.21
C LEU A 24 1.10 14.40 11.72
N ALA A 25 1.96 13.57 12.25
CA ALA A 25 2.24 13.47 13.67
C ALA A 25 3.75 13.35 13.95
N GLU A 26 4.14 13.67 15.18
CA GLU A 26 5.50 13.51 15.71
C GLU A 26 5.53 12.34 16.68
N ALA A 27 6.60 11.57 16.67
CA ALA A 27 6.79 10.44 17.56
C ALA A 27 7.94 10.65 18.55
N ASP A 28 8.07 9.75 19.52
CA ASP A 28 9.06 9.81 20.60
C ASP A 28 10.52 9.62 20.13
N ASP A 29 10.71 9.18 18.89
CA ASP A 29 12.01 9.12 18.21
C ASP A 29 12.42 10.45 17.54
N GLY A 30 11.59 11.49 17.65
CA GLY A 30 11.82 12.83 17.11
C GLY A 30 11.52 12.99 15.61
N PHE A 31 11.05 11.95 14.94
CA PHE A 31 10.67 12.02 13.53
C PHE A 31 9.20 12.35 13.35
N LYS A 32 8.88 12.82 12.15
CA LYS A 32 7.51 13.08 11.70
C LYS A 32 7.05 11.97 10.76
N TYR A 33 5.79 11.59 10.92
CA TYR A 33 5.17 10.53 10.16
C TYR A 33 3.82 10.96 9.59
N VAL A 34 3.51 10.46 8.41
CA VAL A 34 2.12 10.38 7.93
C VAL A 34 1.50 9.17 8.60
N VAL A 35 0.59 9.41 9.53
CA VAL A 35 -0.10 8.35 10.27
C VAL A 35 -1.32 7.90 9.49
N LYS A 36 -1.43 6.60 9.26
CA LYS A 36 -2.64 5.94 8.76
C LYS A 36 -3.31 5.21 9.92
N PHE A 37 -4.56 5.56 10.17
CA PHE A 37 -5.29 5.18 11.36
C PHE A 37 -6.07 3.87 11.18
N ARG A 38 -5.97 2.97 12.17
CA ARG A 38 -6.72 1.71 12.19
C ARG A 38 -8.23 1.90 12.29
N GLY A 39 -8.67 3.00 12.90
CA GLY A 39 -10.07 3.39 13.04
C GLY A 39 -10.66 4.14 11.87
N ALA A 40 -9.88 4.45 10.82
CA ALA A 40 -10.37 5.09 9.60
C ALA A 40 -11.32 4.18 8.81
N GLY A 41 -12.10 4.74 7.90
CA GLY A 41 -13.21 4.04 7.22
C GLY A 41 -12.89 2.71 6.55
N HIS A 42 -11.65 2.51 6.08
CA HIS A 42 -11.20 1.23 5.49
C HIS A 42 -10.56 0.28 6.53
N GLY A 43 -10.38 0.74 7.75
CA GLY A 43 -9.91 -0.05 8.88
C GLY A 43 -8.54 -0.68 8.71
N VAL A 44 -8.30 -1.74 9.46
CA VAL A 44 -7.02 -2.48 9.47
C VAL A 44 -6.68 -3.13 8.12
N LYS A 45 -7.68 -3.41 7.26
CA LYS A 45 -7.44 -3.98 5.93
C LYS A 45 -6.62 -3.03 5.05
N ALA A 46 -6.88 -1.71 5.12
CA ALA A 46 -6.06 -0.73 4.43
C ALA A 46 -4.64 -0.63 5.00
N LEU A 47 -4.46 -0.78 6.32
CA LEU A 47 -3.14 -0.83 6.94
C LEU A 47 -2.35 -2.08 6.50
N ILE A 48 -3.01 -3.23 6.39
CA ILE A 48 -2.40 -4.45 5.87
C ILE A 48 -1.97 -4.26 4.40
N ALA A 49 -2.85 -3.66 3.59
CA ALA A 49 -2.54 -3.39 2.19
C ALA A 49 -1.35 -2.43 2.03
N GLU A 50 -1.30 -1.37 2.84
CA GLU A 50 -0.18 -0.44 2.88
C GLU A 50 1.13 -1.10 3.29
N LEU A 51 1.10 -1.92 4.35
CA LEU A 51 2.26 -2.66 4.85
C LEU A 51 2.81 -3.61 3.79
N LEU A 52 1.96 -4.49 3.28
CA LEU A 52 2.38 -5.51 2.32
C LEU A 52 2.81 -4.87 1.00
N GLY A 53 2.03 -3.91 0.49
CA GLY A 53 2.34 -3.21 -0.75
C GLY A 53 3.66 -2.44 -0.66
N GLY A 54 3.88 -1.71 0.42
CA GLY A 54 5.10 -0.94 0.65
C GLY A 54 6.34 -1.82 0.82
N GLU A 55 6.26 -2.92 1.58
CA GLU A 55 7.39 -3.82 1.78
C GLU A 55 7.70 -4.67 0.54
N ILE A 56 6.68 -5.08 -0.23
CA ILE A 56 6.89 -5.72 -1.54
C ILE A 56 7.55 -4.73 -2.51
N ALA A 57 7.07 -3.50 -2.59
CA ALA A 57 7.68 -2.45 -3.40
C ALA A 57 9.15 -2.24 -3.03
N ARG A 58 9.46 -2.15 -1.74
CA ARG A 58 10.84 -2.00 -1.23
C ARG A 58 11.72 -3.19 -1.59
N LEU A 59 11.21 -4.41 -1.47
CA LEU A 59 11.93 -5.62 -1.86
C LEU A 59 12.26 -5.62 -3.37
N LEU A 60 11.36 -5.11 -4.21
CA LEU A 60 11.55 -4.98 -5.65
C LEU A 60 12.43 -3.78 -6.06
N GLY A 61 12.95 -3.02 -5.10
CA GLY A 61 13.89 -1.92 -5.33
C GLY A 61 13.27 -0.54 -5.48
N PHE A 62 11.97 -0.39 -5.26
CA PHE A 62 11.34 0.94 -5.25
C PHE A 62 11.72 1.72 -3.99
N ARG A 63 11.77 3.04 -4.12
CA ARG A 63 11.85 3.92 -2.97
C ARG A 63 10.46 4.06 -2.35
N VAL A 64 10.36 3.69 -1.09
CA VAL A 64 9.14 3.80 -0.26
C VAL A 64 9.56 4.46 1.04
N PRO A 65 8.81 5.45 1.56
CA PRO A 65 9.09 6.00 2.88
C PRO A 65 9.22 4.89 3.93
N GLU A 66 10.10 5.07 4.90
CA GLU A 66 10.21 4.08 5.97
C GLU A 66 8.84 3.84 6.61
N ILE A 67 8.46 2.57 6.68
CA ILE A 67 7.24 2.13 7.35
C ILE A 67 7.59 1.79 8.79
N VAL A 68 6.82 2.32 9.74
CA VAL A 68 6.95 2.04 11.16
C VAL A 68 5.59 1.72 11.76
N PHE A 69 5.57 0.98 12.85
CA PHE A 69 4.39 0.88 13.69
C PHE A 69 4.33 2.07 14.64
N LEU A 70 3.16 2.71 14.73
CA LEU A 70 2.93 3.83 15.62
C LEU A 70 1.88 3.47 16.66
N ASN A 71 2.29 3.48 17.92
CA ASN A 71 1.37 3.28 19.02
C ASN A 71 0.69 4.60 19.39
N LEU A 72 -0.63 4.59 19.47
CA LEU A 72 -1.47 5.71 19.88
C LEU A 72 -2.01 5.45 21.29
N ASP A 73 -1.57 6.26 22.24
CA ASP A 73 -1.98 6.17 23.65
C ASP A 73 -3.45 6.60 23.84
N GLU A 74 -4.10 6.08 24.90
CA GLU A 74 -5.48 6.43 25.25
C GLU A 74 -5.69 7.91 25.59
N ALA A 75 -4.66 8.58 26.06
CA ALA A 75 -4.71 10.02 26.37
C ALA A 75 -4.66 10.89 25.11
N PHE A 76 -4.21 10.30 23.99
CA PHE A 76 -4.06 11.01 22.74
C PHE A 76 -5.45 11.36 22.18
N GLY A 77 -5.63 12.60 21.81
CA GLY A 77 -6.92 13.09 21.30
C GLY A 77 -7.91 13.63 22.33
N LYS A 78 -7.71 13.41 23.65
CA LYS A 78 -8.64 13.94 24.68
C LYS A 78 -8.77 15.47 24.67
N SER A 79 -7.76 16.18 24.15
CA SER A 79 -7.75 17.64 24.04
C SER A 79 -8.10 18.14 22.62
N GLU A 80 -8.42 17.22 21.70
CA GLU A 80 -8.78 17.59 20.33
C GLU A 80 -10.18 18.25 20.32
N GLY A 81 -10.24 19.43 19.71
CA GLY A 81 -11.49 20.21 19.65
C GLY A 81 -12.43 19.81 18.51
N ASP A 82 -11.89 19.21 17.45
CA ASP A 82 -12.68 18.70 16.33
C ASP A 82 -13.23 17.32 16.68
N GLU A 83 -14.54 17.19 16.66
CA GLU A 83 -15.25 15.96 17.08
C GLU A 83 -14.93 14.78 16.15
N GLU A 84 -14.85 14.99 14.84
CA GLU A 84 -14.54 13.95 13.86
C GLU A 84 -13.12 13.42 14.07
N ILE A 85 -12.16 14.32 14.29
CA ILE A 85 -10.77 13.94 14.57
C ILE A 85 -10.67 13.22 15.92
N ARG A 86 -11.37 13.69 16.94
CA ARG A 86 -11.39 13.04 18.25
C ARG A 86 -11.91 11.62 18.16
N ASP A 87 -13.05 11.42 17.48
CA ASP A 87 -13.66 10.09 17.31
C ASP A 87 -12.73 9.15 16.53
N LEU A 88 -12.04 9.65 15.49
CA LEU A 88 -11.04 8.90 14.74
C LEU A 88 -9.88 8.47 15.65
N LEU A 89 -9.34 9.40 16.45
CA LEU A 89 -8.22 9.11 17.37
C LEU A 89 -8.63 8.09 18.45
N GLU A 90 -9.84 8.20 19.00
CA GLU A 90 -10.39 7.24 19.95
C GLU A 90 -10.56 5.83 19.35
N ALA A 91 -11.08 5.74 18.13
CA ALA A 91 -11.22 4.48 17.39
C ALA A 91 -9.85 3.88 16.97
N SER A 92 -8.80 4.70 16.99
CA SER A 92 -7.45 4.33 16.52
C SER A 92 -6.46 4.02 17.63
N ARG A 93 -6.92 3.83 18.88
CA ARG A 93 -6.05 3.45 20.00
C ARG A 93 -5.28 2.17 19.70
N GLY A 94 -4.02 2.10 20.16
CA GLY A 94 -3.11 0.99 19.92
C GLY A 94 -2.31 1.15 18.64
N LEU A 95 -2.06 0.06 17.93
CA LEU A 95 -1.10 -0.01 16.84
C LEU A 95 -1.67 0.50 15.52
N ASN A 96 -1.06 1.55 14.99
CA ASN A 96 -1.33 2.17 13.70
C ASN A 96 -0.10 2.07 12.80
N MET A 97 -0.15 2.67 11.60
CA MET A 97 0.99 2.72 10.70
C MET A 97 1.47 4.15 10.51
N GLY A 98 2.79 4.33 10.48
CA GLY A 98 3.48 5.56 10.11
C GLY A 98 4.33 5.38 8.88
N LEU A 99 4.25 6.35 7.98
CA LEU A 99 5.17 6.51 6.86
C LEU A 99 6.04 7.72 7.15
N HIS A 100 7.37 7.57 7.12
CA HIS A 100 8.29 8.70 7.36
C HIS A 100 7.94 9.88 6.45
N PHE A 101 7.74 11.06 7.03
CA PHE A 101 7.31 12.25 6.30
C PHE A 101 8.43 12.81 5.44
N LEU A 102 8.25 12.80 4.12
CA LEU A 102 9.19 13.34 3.14
C LEU A 102 8.99 14.85 2.99
N SER A 103 9.65 15.62 3.83
CA SER A 103 9.51 17.09 3.83
C SER A 103 9.97 17.70 2.51
N GLY A 104 9.11 18.51 1.89
CA GLY A 104 9.40 19.16 0.61
C GLY A 104 9.27 18.25 -0.62
N ALA A 105 8.73 17.04 -0.47
CA ALA A 105 8.37 16.22 -1.62
C ALA A 105 7.23 16.87 -2.43
N LEU A 106 7.25 16.68 -3.74
CA LEU A 106 6.24 17.16 -4.68
C LEU A 106 5.49 15.96 -5.27
N THR A 107 4.20 16.13 -5.50
CA THR A 107 3.40 15.10 -6.19
C THR A 107 3.94 14.87 -7.62
N PHE A 108 4.10 13.59 -7.99
CA PHE A 108 4.44 13.24 -9.35
C PHE A 108 3.26 13.53 -10.29
N ASP A 109 3.53 14.27 -11.36
CA ASP A 109 2.57 14.56 -12.41
C ASP A 109 3.04 13.89 -13.72
N PRO A 110 2.30 12.91 -14.27
CA PRO A 110 2.71 12.19 -15.48
C PRO A 110 2.75 13.05 -16.75
N ILE A 111 2.20 14.27 -16.72
CA ILE A 111 2.27 15.24 -17.81
C ILE A 111 3.60 16.00 -17.78
N VAL A 112 4.08 16.33 -16.58
CA VAL A 112 5.26 17.19 -16.36
C VAL A 112 6.52 16.35 -16.14
N ASN A 113 6.39 15.25 -15.38
CA ASN A 113 7.51 14.41 -15.02
C ASN A 113 7.74 13.30 -16.06
N VAL A 114 8.94 13.24 -16.59
CA VAL A 114 9.32 12.15 -17.49
C VAL A 114 9.58 10.89 -16.67
N ILE A 115 8.99 9.78 -17.10
CA ILE A 115 9.25 8.45 -16.53
C ILE A 115 9.77 7.51 -17.62
N GLU A 116 10.82 6.77 -17.32
CA GLU A 116 11.38 5.76 -18.24
C GLU A 116 10.44 4.56 -18.36
N SER A 117 10.39 3.98 -19.56
CA SER A 117 9.49 2.85 -19.86
C SER A 117 9.70 1.65 -18.94
N LYS A 118 10.95 1.34 -18.55
CA LYS A 118 11.23 0.25 -17.62
C LYS A 118 10.62 0.53 -16.24
N LEU A 119 10.85 1.73 -15.69
CA LEU A 119 10.28 2.12 -14.39
C LEU A 119 8.75 2.16 -14.43
N ALA A 120 8.15 2.68 -15.51
CA ALA A 120 6.70 2.64 -15.69
C ALA A 120 6.17 1.21 -15.71
N SER A 121 6.85 0.30 -16.42
CA SER A 121 6.48 -1.13 -16.46
C SER A 121 6.62 -1.81 -15.10
N GLN A 122 7.64 -1.45 -14.33
CA GLN A 122 7.83 -1.95 -12.96
C GLN A 122 6.68 -1.54 -12.04
N ILE A 123 6.23 -0.27 -12.11
CA ILE A 123 5.13 0.26 -11.31
C ILE A 123 3.81 -0.41 -11.71
N VAL A 124 3.52 -0.50 -13.02
CA VAL A 124 2.31 -1.17 -13.54
C VAL A 124 2.28 -2.64 -13.14
N TRP A 125 3.39 -3.35 -13.25
CA TRP A 125 3.49 -4.75 -12.84
C TRP A 125 3.22 -4.93 -11.35
N LEU A 126 3.82 -4.08 -10.50
CA LEU A 126 3.61 -4.10 -9.05
C LEU A 126 2.13 -3.88 -8.70
N ASP A 127 1.51 -2.83 -9.24
CA ASP A 127 0.12 -2.49 -8.93
C ASP A 127 -0.86 -3.54 -9.49
N ALA A 128 -0.55 -4.17 -10.63
CA ALA A 128 -1.32 -5.29 -11.14
C ALA A 128 -1.19 -6.54 -10.26
N LEU A 129 0.00 -6.84 -9.74
CA LEU A 129 0.21 -7.91 -8.77
C LEU A 129 -0.62 -7.68 -7.50
N LEU A 130 -0.53 -6.48 -6.95
CA LEU A 130 -1.20 -6.08 -5.70
C LEU A 130 -2.70 -5.82 -5.88
N THR A 131 -3.19 -5.71 -7.11
CA THR A 131 -4.54 -5.23 -7.44
C THR A 131 -4.83 -3.85 -6.85
N ASN A 132 -3.87 -2.93 -6.98
CA ASN A 132 -4.00 -1.56 -6.48
C ASN A 132 -4.90 -0.73 -7.43
N VAL A 133 -6.07 -0.33 -6.95
CA VAL A 133 -7.08 0.37 -7.77
C VAL A 133 -6.93 1.90 -7.76
N ASP A 134 -6.03 2.46 -6.95
CA ASP A 134 -6.02 3.91 -6.68
C ASP A 134 -4.82 4.65 -7.30
N ARG A 135 -3.93 3.98 -8.05
CA ARG A 135 -2.83 4.67 -8.74
C ARG A 135 -3.25 5.11 -10.13
N SER A 136 -4.04 6.17 -10.18
CA SER A 136 -4.62 6.71 -11.41
C SER A 136 -3.99 8.05 -11.83
N THR A 137 -4.36 8.56 -13.00
CA THR A 137 -3.92 9.91 -13.47
C THR A 137 -4.40 11.05 -12.57
N LYS A 138 -5.49 10.84 -11.82
CA LYS A 138 -6.04 11.83 -10.87
C LYS A 138 -5.39 11.74 -9.49
N ASN A 139 -4.93 10.55 -9.12
CA ASN A 139 -4.27 10.26 -7.85
C ASN A 139 -3.08 9.34 -8.12
N THR A 140 -1.92 9.93 -8.38
CA THR A 140 -0.75 9.16 -8.81
C THR A 140 -0.12 8.35 -7.69
N ASN A 141 -0.34 8.73 -6.44
CA ASN A 141 0.25 8.09 -5.26
C ASN A 141 1.78 7.87 -5.40
N MET A 142 2.43 8.84 -5.99
CA MET A 142 3.87 8.92 -6.21
C MET A 142 4.37 10.34 -5.91
N LEU A 143 5.56 10.44 -5.34
CA LEU A 143 6.21 11.72 -5.02
C LEU A 143 7.56 11.82 -5.74
N ILE A 144 7.97 13.05 -6.01
CA ILE A 144 9.36 13.39 -6.36
C ILE A 144 10.01 14.01 -5.12
N TRP A 145 11.01 13.33 -4.58
CA TRP A 145 11.81 13.81 -3.46
C TRP A 145 13.30 13.64 -3.76
N HIS A 146 14.07 14.70 -3.60
CA HIS A 146 15.49 14.73 -3.99
C HIS A 146 15.76 14.25 -5.43
N LYS A 147 14.87 14.61 -6.38
CA LYS A 147 14.88 14.19 -7.80
C LYS A 147 14.64 12.69 -8.04
N GLU A 148 14.26 11.94 -7.02
CA GLU A 148 13.95 10.51 -7.10
C GLU A 148 12.44 10.29 -6.96
N LEU A 149 11.93 9.28 -7.64
CA LEU A 149 10.52 8.89 -7.53
C LEU A 149 10.32 7.99 -6.31
N TRP A 150 9.33 8.31 -5.50
CA TRP A 150 8.94 7.59 -4.29
C TRP A 150 7.51 7.10 -4.41
N MET A 151 7.30 5.82 -4.11
CA MET A 151 5.98 5.19 -4.09
C MET A 151 5.35 5.40 -2.73
N ILE A 152 4.07 5.81 -2.73
CA ILE A 152 3.27 5.97 -1.51
C ILE A 152 1.87 5.41 -1.74
N ASP A 153 1.13 5.27 -0.65
CA ASP A 153 -0.30 4.92 -0.64
C ASP A 153 -0.66 3.63 -1.38
N HIS A 154 -0.31 2.50 -0.78
CA HIS A 154 -0.69 1.17 -1.23
C HIS A 154 -1.99 0.66 -0.57
N GLY A 155 -2.67 1.51 0.20
CA GLY A 155 -3.82 1.13 1.02
C GLY A 155 -5.05 0.63 0.25
N ALA A 156 -5.14 0.92 -1.06
CA ALA A 156 -6.18 0.42 -1.96
C ALA A 156 -5.80 -0.87 -2.69
N SER A 157 -4.72 -1.53 -2.27
CA SER A 157 -4.28 -2.84 -2.79
C SER A 157 -5.09 -3.99 -2.19
N PHE A 158 -4.91 -5.19 -2.73
CA PHE A 158 -5.54 -6.43 -2.24
C PHE A 158 -7.07 -6.35 -2.22
N PHE A 159 -7.66 -5.85 -3.29
CA PHE A 159 -9.11 -5.69 -3.39
C PHE A 159 -9.90 -6.94 -2.98
N PHE A 160 -9.31 -8.14 -3.09
CA PHE A 160 -9.94 -9.39 -2.68
C PHE A 160 -10.33 -9.44 -1.20
N HIS A 161 -9.65 -8.70 -0.32
CA HIS A 161 -9.93 -8.75 1.12
C HIS A 161 -11.29 -8.13 1.51
N HIS A 162 -11.94 -7.42 0.57
CA HIS A 162 -13.34 -7.01 0.69
C HIS A 162 -14.33 -8.10 0.23
N SER A 163 -13.83 -9.17 -0.43
CA SER A 163 -14.60 -10.34 -0.86
C SER A 163 -13.85 -11.62 -0.49
N TRP A 164 -13.54 -11.77 0.80
CA TRP A 164 -12.62 -12.76 1.37
C TRP A 164 -12.80 -14.18 0.86
N ILE A 165 -14.06 -14.65 0.82
CA ILE A 165 -14.41 -16.02 0.38
C ILE A 165 -13.97 -16.34 -1.07
N ASN A 166 -13.82 -15.30 -1.90
CA ASN A 166 -13.51 -15.41 -3.32
C ASN A 166 -12.02 -15.20 -3.65
N TRP A 167 -11.14 -15.14 -2.66
CA TRP A 167 -9.74 -14.78 -2.87
C TRP A 167 -9.03 -15.63 -3.95
N LYS A 168 -9.32 -16.93 -4.03
CA LYS A 168 -8.75 -17.84 -5.05
C LYS A 168 -9.12 -17.42 -6.47
N LYS A 169 -10.37 -17.01 -6.68
CA LYS A 169 -10.84 -16.49 -7.96
C LYS A 169 -10.15 -15.17 -8.30
N HIS A 170 -10.02 -14.28 -7.32
CA HIS A 170 -9.33 -13.00 -7.51
C HIS A 170 -7.83 -13.19 -7.80
N ALA A 171 -7.16 -14.19 -7.23
CA ALA A 171 -5.75 -14.46 -7.47
C ALA A 171 -5.43 -14.73 -8.95
N VAL A 172 -6.34 -15.41 -9.67
CA VAL A 172 -6.18 -15.78 -11.09
C VAL A 172 -7.08 -14.95 -12.04
N SER A 173 -7.59 -13.81 -11.59
CA SER A 173 -8.40 -12.93 -12.44
C SER A 173 -7.55 -11.83 -13.07
N PRO A 174 -7.90 -11.36 -14.28
CA PRO A 174 -7.31 -10.15 -14.84
C PRO A 174 -7.61 -8.96 -13.92
N PHE A 175 -6.78 -7.95 -14.02
CA PHE A 175 -6.94 -6.70 -13.27
C PHE A 175 -7.41 -5.59 -14.22
N ILE A 176 -8.70 -5.56 -14.52
CA ILE A 176 -9.32 -4.65 -15.50
C ILE A 176 -9.11 -3.17 -15.12
N GLN A 177 -9.04 -2.84 -13.83
CA GLN A 177 -8.82 -1.47 -13.36
C GLN A 177 -7.46 -0.89 -13.76
N ILE A 178 -6.55 -1.72 -14.27
CA ILE A 178 -5.25 -1.28 -14.79
C ILE A 178 -5.37 -0.26 -15.94
N LYS A 179 -6.49 -0.23 -16.65
CA LYS A 179 -6.78 0.73 -17.71
C LYS A 179 -6.67 2.19 -17.28
N ASP A 180 -6.98 2.48 -16.01
CA ASP A 180 -6.96 3.84 -15.45
C ASP A 180 -5.61 4.20 -14.83
N HIS A 181 -4.62 3.31 -14.91
CA HIS A 181 -3.34 3.46 -14.22
C HIS A 181 -2.50 4.61 -14.78
N ALA A 182 -1.93 5.43 -13.87
CA ALA A 182 -1.26 6.69 -14.15
C ALA A 182 -0.15 6.64 -15.22
N VAL A 183 0.57 5.52 -15.33
CA VAL A 183 1.73 5.38 -16.22
C VAL A 183 1.63 4.18 -17.18
N LEU A 184 0.42 3.62 -17.37
CA LEU A 184 0.21 2.47 -18.25
C LEU A 184 0.69 2.74 -19.69
N ASN A 185 0.44 3.93 -20.21
CA ASN A 185 0.82 4.34 -21.57
C ASN A 185 2.34 4.35 -21.82
N LYS A 186 3.17 4.29 -20.77
CA LYS A 186 4.64 4.22 -20.82
C LYS A 186 5.20 2.83 -20.53
N ALA A 187 4.36 1.85 -20.16
CA ALA A 187 4.78 0.51 -19.74
C ALA A 187 5.00 -0.43 -20.94
N ASP A 188 6.15 -0.33 -21.61
CA ASP A 188 6.47 -1.14 -22.81
C ASP A 188 7.30 -2.40 -22.51
N LYS A 189 7.68 -2.63 -21.24
CA LYS A 189 8.66 -3.66 -20.85
C LYS A 189 8.13 -4.64 -19.79
N LEU A 190 6.82 -4.89 -19.80
CA LEU A 190 6.16 -5.73 -18.78
C LEU A 190 6.73 -7.15 -18.72
N GLU A 191 7.04 -7.78 -19.86
CA GLU A 191 7.59 -9.14 -19.91
C GLU A 191 9.04 -9.21 -19.40
N GLU A 192 9.86 -8.17 -19.69
CA GLU A 192 11.22 -8.05 -19.16
C GLU A 192 11.15 -7.93 -17.62
N VAL A 193 10.29 -7.05 -17.11
CA VAL A 193 10.08 -6.83 -15.69
C VAL A 193 9.54 -8.08 -15.00
N ASP A 194 8.61 -8.80 -15.61
CA ASP A 194 8.07 -10.04 -15.07
C ASP A 194 9.18 -11.07 -14.81
N THR A 195 10.07 -11.23 -15.79
CA THR A 195 11.19 -12.14 -15.66
C THR A 195 12.12 -11.76 -14.49
N GLU A 196 12.40 -10.46 -14.32
CA GLU A 196 13.24 -9.96 -13.24
C GLU A 196 12.56 -10.09 -11.86
N PHE A 197 11.31 -9.68 -11.75
CA PHE A 197 10.60 -9.59 -10.46
C PHE A 197 10.22 -10.98 -9.90
N LYS A 198 9.91 -11.94 -10.75
CA LYS A 198 9.71 -13.33 -10.33
C LYS A 198 10.95 -13.97 -9.68
N GLN A 199 12.15 -13.55 -10.07
CA GLN A 199 13.39 -14.04 -9.45
C GLN A 199 13.60 -13.46 -8.03
N ILE A 200 13.10 -12.25 -7.79
CA ILE A 200 13.23 -11.55 -6.50
C ILE A 200 12.12 -11.97 -5.53
N LEU A 201 10.88 -11.99 -6.00
CA LEU A 201 9.69 -12.20 -5.18
C LEU A 201 9.36 -13.70 -5.04
N THR A 202 10.20 -14.40 -4.30
CA THR A 202 10.03 -15.84 -4.03
C THR A 202 8.96 -16.10 -2.96
N PRO A 203 8.36 -17.31 -2.89
CA PRO A 203 7.40 -17.67 -1.83
C PRO A 203 7.94 -17.44 -0.41
N ASN A 204 9.23 -17.67 -0.18
CA ASN A 204 9.84 -17.42 1.12
C ASN A 204 9.86 -15.92 1.47
N LYS A 205 10.18 -15.07 0.51
CA LYS A 205 10.17 -13.61 0.69
C LYS A 205 8.76 -13.07 0.92
N ILE A 206 7.78 -13.61 0.22
CA ILE A 206 6.37 -13.31 0.45
C ILE A 206 5.98 -13.67 1.89
N ALA A 207 6.30 -14.88 2.33
CA ALA A 207 6.00 -15.33 3.69
C ALA A 207 6.68 -14.46 4.76
N GLU A 208 7.96 -14.06 4.57
CA GLU A 208 8.68 -13.15 5.46
C GLU A 208 7.95 -11.79 5.58
N ILE A 209 7.47 -11.23 4.47
CA ILE A 209 6.75 -9.95 4.47
C ILE A 209 5.37 -10.10 5.13
N VAL A 210 4.63 -11.16 4.80
CA VAL A 210 3.29 -11.39 5.38
C VAL A 210 3.35 -11.60 6.90
N GLN A 211 4.43 -12.17 7.43
CA GLN A 211 4.63 -12.31 8.88
C GLN A 211 4.80 -10.97 9.61
N LEU A 212 5.05 -9.86 8.90
CA LEU A 212 5.09 -8.53 9.51
C LEU A 212 3.73 -8.01 9.95
N ILE A 213 2.62 -8.60 9.46
CA ILE A 213 1.27 -8.15 9.84
C ILE A 213 1.06 -8.43 11.34
N PRO A 214 0.75 -7.41 12.16
CA PRO A 214 0.46 -7.62 13.58
C PRO A 214 -0.80 -8.47 13.78
N ASP A 215 -0.80 -9.34 14.79
CA ASP A 215 -1.99 -10.16 15.12
C ASP A 215 -3.22 -9.30 15.39
N ASP A 216 -3.03 -8.14 16.03
CA ASP A 216 -4.07 -7.16 16.33
C ASP A 216 -4.85 -6.67 15.09
N TRP A 217 -4.20 -6.66 13.91
CA TRP A 217 -4.83 -6.27 12.66
C TRP A 217 -5.56 -7.43 11.96
N LEU A 218 -5.41 -8.65 12.48
CA LEU A 218 -6.00 -9.88 11.93
C LEU A 218 -7.17 -10.40 12.76
N LEU A 219 -7.62 -9.65 13.75
CA LEU A 219 -8.80 -9.98 14.57
C LEU A 219 -10.07 -9.42 13.89
N TRP A 220 -10.50 -10.09 12.82
CA TRP A 220 -11.69 -9.65 12.07
C TRP A 220 -12.95 -10.33 12.62
N ASN A 221 -13.99 -9.53 12.88
CA ASN A 221 -15.24 -10.03 13.46
C ASN A 221 -16.14 -10.78 12.46
N ASP A 222 -15.90 -10.61 11.16
CA ASP A 222 -16.72 -11.14 10.06
C ASP A 222 -16.27 -12.52 9.56
N ILE A 223 -15.12 -13.01 10.04
CA ILE A 223 -14.59 -14.34 9.70
C ILE A 223 -14.15 -15.10 10.94
N LYS A 224 -14.04 -16.44 10.79
CA LYS A 224 -13.61 -17.34 11.89
C LYS A 224 -12.16 -17.77 11.78
N ASP A 225 -11.44 -17.27 10.76
CA ASP A 225 -10.05 -17.63 10.53
C ASP A 225 -9.15 -17.09 11.64
N THR A 226 -8.17 -17.86 12.03
CA THR A 226 -7.12 -17.42 12.96
C THR A 226 -6.18 -16.42 12.26
N PRO A 227 -5.42 -15.59 13.00
CA PRO A 227 -4.42 -14.70 12.43
C PRO A 227 -3.47 -15.41 11.45
N GLN A 228 -3.03 -16.62 11.78
CA GLN A 228 -2.15 -17.38 10.89
C GLN A 228 -2.87 -17.84 9.60
N GLN A 229 -4.12 -18.28 9.68
CA GLN A 229 -4.90 -18.62 8.50
C GLN A 229 -5.12 -17.43 7.57
N ILE A 230 -5.32 -16.22 8.14
CA ILE A 230 -5.43 -15.00 7.35
C ILE A 230 -4.10 -14.70 6.65
N ARG A 231 -2.95 -14.80 7.33
CA ARG A 231 -1.61 -14.67 6.72
C ARG A 231 -1.41 -15.68 5.60
N ASP A 232 -1.82 -16.92 5.81
CA ASP A 232 -1.70 -17.97 4.80
C ASP A 232 -2.48 -17.62 3.54
N VAL A 233 -3.66 -16.99 3.65
CA VAL A 233 -4.43 -16.51 2.50
C VAL A 233 -3.69 -15.42 1.74
N TYR A 234 -3.12 -14.41 2.40
CA TYR A 234 -2.31 -13.38 1.73
C TYR A 234 -1.09 -13.97 1.01
N SER A 235 -0.40 -14.91 1.66
CA SER A 235 0.76 -15.60 1.08
C SER A 235 0.36 -16.43 -0.15
N GLN A 236 -0.74 -17.17 -0.07
CA GLN A 236 -1.24 -17.97 -1.17
C GLN A 236 -1.75 -17.11 -2.32
N PHE A 237 -2.48 -16.03 -2.03
CA PHE A 237 -2.95 -15.07 -3.04
C PHE A 237 -1.77 -14.51 -3.87
N LEU A 238 -0.73 -14.03 -3.21
CA LEU A 238 0.45 -13.49 -3.89
C LEU A 238 1.20 -14.57 -4.69
N THR A 239 1.36 -15.75 -4.11
CA THR A 239 2.04 -16.87 -4.78
C THR A 239 1.28 -17.31 -6.04
N GLU A 240 -0.04 -17.44 -5.98
CA GLU A 240 -0.88 -17.76 -7.13
C GLU A 240 -0.83 -16.68 -8.21
N ARG A 241 -0.88 -15.39 -7.82
CA ARG A 241 -0.78 -14.30 -8.79
C ARG A 241 0.58 -14.29 -9.51
N ILE A 242 1.66 -14.55 -8.78
CA ILE A 242 3.02 -14.63 -9.37
C ILE A 242 3.14 -15.86 -10.28
N ALA A 243 2.49 -16.96 -9.96
CA ALA A 243 2.47 -18.14 -10.85
C ALA A 243 1.71 -17.88 -12.15
N HIS A 244 0.79 -16.92 -12.18
CA HIS A 244 -0.11 -16.60 -13.29
C HIS A 244 -0.04 -15.14 -13.75
N THR A 245 1.15 -14.53 -13.74
CA THR A 245 1.36 -13.12 -14.12
C THR A 245 0.94 -12.83 -15.56
N GLU A 246 1.00 -13.81 -16.45
CA GLU A 246 0.56 -13.69 -17.85
C GLU A 246 -0.88 -13.18 -17.98
N ILE A 247 -1.73 -13.43 -16.96
CA ILE A 247 -3.14 -13.01 -16.97
C ILE A 247 -3.23 -11.48 -16.87
N PHE A 248 -2.59 -10.89 -15.88
CA PHE A 248 -2.65 -9.43 -15.70
C PHE A 248 -1.71 -8.66 -16.65
N ILE A 249 -0.63 -9.30 -17.14
CA ILE A 249 0.25 -8.69 -18.15
C ILE A 249 -0.50 -8.54 -19.48
N LYS A 250 -1.18 -9.59 -19.94
CA LYS A 250 -2.01 -9.52 -21.15
C LYS A 250 -3.12 -8.46 -21.04
N GLU A 251 -3.75 -8.36 -19.86
CA GLU A 251 -4.73 -7.32 -19.60
C GLU A 251 -4.13 -5.93 -19.72
N ALA A 252 -2.99 -5.68 -19.07
CA ALA A 252 -2.31 -4.38 -19.13
C ALA A 252 -1.86 -4.03 -20.55
N GLN A 253 -1.38 -5.01 -21.34
CA GLN A 253 -1.02 -4.81 -22.74
C GLN A 253 -2.24 -4.47 -23.59
N HIS A 254 -3.34 -5.21 -23.43
CA HIS A 254 -4.60 -4.97 -24.11
C HIS A 254 -5.17 -3.58 -23.83
N GLU A 255 -5.27 -3.20 -22.56
CA GLU A 255 -5.79 -1.91 -22.14
C GLU A 255 -4.91 -0.74 -22.62
N LYS A 256 -3.60 -0.93 -22.67
CA LYS A 256 -2.69 0.05 -23.26
C LYS A 256 -2.93 0.25 -24.75
N GLU A 257 -3.12 -0.81 -25.54
CA GLU A 257 -3.38 -0.74 -26.98
C GLU A 257 -4.73 -0.08 -27.29
N THR A 258 -5.73 -0.26 -26.44
CA THR A 258 -7.08 0.30 -26.63
C THR A 258 -7.22 1.75 -26.16
N SER A 259 -6.26 2.24 -25.36
CA SER A 259 -6.25 3.60 -24.80
C SER A 259 -5.55 4.64 -25.70
N VAL A 260 -5.16 4.26 -26.94
CA VAL A 260 -4.46 5.12 -27.92
C VAL A 260 -5.43 5.82 -28.85
#